data_e268faa05d7edbcd08db2443a0e203d1
#
_entry.id   e268faa05d7edbcd08db2443a0e203d1
#
_cell.length_a   1.000
_cell.length_b   1.000
_cell.length_c   1.000
_cell.angle_alpha   90.00
_cell.angle_beta   90.00
_cell.angle_gamma   90.00
#
_symmetry.space_group_name_H-M   'P 1'
#
loop_
_entity.id
_entity.type
_entity.pdbx_description
1 polymer ?
#
loop_
_entity_poly.entity_id
_entity_poly.type
_entity_poly.pdbx_seq_one_letter_code
_entity_poly.pdbx_strand_id
1 'polypeptide(L)'
;MFIRKKKARTILWAITGTLVFASSAAITSAYFTSTDQTVRNILTPGTVRGELTETDWEEKNGEHLLPGESRKKNPAVRNAGTLASWMFLEVEIPVKTISLVDLKTRRKQPETRTELFTFEANKNWELLERTEEENSVRYVYGYRELIAPQQETEKLFETITAVSYLEGSLDAQEVFRIPVTAQAIQKNIAPEGTGLKEIYQIYLEHQEAERSAEA
;
A
#
# COMPACT_ATOMS: atom_id res chain seq x y z
N MET A 1 79.01 3.19 -54.72
CA MET A 1 78.83 3.40 -53.27
C MET A 1 77.62 4.33 -52.94
N PHE A 2 77.06 5.07 -53.86
CA PHE A 2 75.93 6.00 -53.63
C PHE A 2 74.52 5.35 -53.49
N ILE A 3 74.26 4.27 -54.15
CA ILE A 3 72.92 3.63 -54.20
C ILE A 3 72.57 2.97 -52.85
N ARG A 4 73.54 2.50 -52.12
CA ARG A 4 73.31 1.84 -50.79
C ARG A 4 72.85 2.83 -49.71
N LYS A 5 73.37 4.05 -49.78
CA LYS A 5 72.97 5.10 -48.78
C LYS A 5 71.54 5.64 -49.02
N LYS A 6 71.04 5.65 -50.23
CA LYS A 6 69.65 6.06 -50.51
C LYS A 6 68.65 5.05 -50.03
N LYS A 7 68.91 3.74 -50.21
CA LYS A 7 68.01 2.68 -49.70
C LYS A 7 67.96 2.64 -48.17
N ALA A 8 69.13 2.84 -47.51
CA ALA A 8 69.15 2.91 -46.05
C ALA A 8 68.35 4.06 -45.46
N ARG A 9 68.42 5.24 -46.11
CA ARG A 9 67.64 6.43 -45.71
C ARG A 9 66.13 6.20 -45.93
N THR A 10 65.73 5.60 -47.03
CA THR A 10 64.32 5.30 -47.33
C THR A 10 63.73 4.28 -46.31
N ILE A 11 64.52 3.28 -45.96
CA ILE A 11 64.12 2.31 -44.91
C ILE A 11 64.02 2.98 -43.52
N LEU A 12 64.94 3.85 -43.17
CA LEU A 12 64.93 4.60 -41.91
C LEU A 12 63.66 5.48 -41.83
N TRP A 13 63.31 6.20 -42.88
CA TRP A 13 62.08 7.02 -42.93
C TRP A 13 60.81 6.18 -42.90
N ALA A 14 60.81 4.97 -43.48
CA ALA A 14 59.67 4.06 -43.37
C ALA A 14 59.49 3.51 -41.96
N ILE A 15 60.56 3.16 -41.27
CA ILE A 15 60.51 2.68 -39.89
C ILE A 15 60.07 3.81 -38.93
N THR A 16 60.58 5.06 -39.14
CA THR A 16 60.17 6.20 -38.30
C THR A 16 58.70 6.55 -38.51
N GLY A 17 58.22 6.49 -39.78
CA GLY A 17 56.81 6.74 -40.09
C GLY A 17 55.88 5.71 -39.45
N THR A 18 56.23 4.40 -39.48
CA THR A 18 55.43 3.36 -38.82
C THR A 18 55.43 3.44 -37.28
N LEU A 19 56.54 3.83 -36.66
CA LEU A 19 56.62 4.02 -35.22
C LEU A 19 55.74 5.22 -34.75
N VAL A 20 55.74 6.34 -35.48
CA VAL A 20 54.89 7.51 -35.17
C VAL A 20 53.43 7.17 -35.36
N PHE A 21 53.07 6.40 -36.40
CA PHE A 21 51.70 5.98 -36.62
C PHE A 21 51.20 4.98 -35.56
N ALA A 22 52.03 4.04 -35.14
CA ALA A 22 51.71 3.08 -34.08
C ALA A 22 51.55 3.77 -32.71
N SER A 23 52.38 4.76 -32.39
CA SER A 23 52.29 5.53 -31.16
C SER A 23 51.03 6.43 -31.10
N SER A 24 50.64 7.03 -32.24
CA SER A 24 49.41 7.83 -32.30
C SER A 24 48.15 6.96 -32.19
N ALA A 25 48.15 5.75 -32.78
CA ALA A 25 47.05 4.79 -32.60
C ALA A 25 46.92 4.28 -31.14
N ALA A 26 48.04 4.04 -30.48
CA ALA A 26 48.04 3.65 -29.08
C ALA A 26 47.55 4.76 -28.14
N ILE A 27 47.94 6.03 -28.40
CA ILE A 27 47.44 7.18 -27.64
C ILE A 27 45.95 7.39 -27.90
N THR A 28 45.47 7.22 -29.13
CA THR A 28 44.05 7.35 -29.45
C THR A 28 43.22 6.25 -28.81
N SER A 29 43.70 5.00 -28.77
CA SER A 29 42.99 3.92 -28.08
C SER A 29 42.99 4.10 -26.57
N ALA A 30 44.09 4.63 -25.97
CA ALA A 30 44.13 4.96 -24.54
C ALA A 30 43.18 6.13 -24.16
N TYR A 31 42.97 7.06 -25.10
CA TYR A 31 42.02 8.17 -24.89
C TYR A 31 40.54 7.70 -24.96
N PHE A 32 40.24 6.68 -25.79
CA PHE A 32 38.91 6.09 -25.89
C PHE A 32 38.68 4.96 -24.85
N THR A 33 39.72 4.50 -24.16
CA THR A 33 39.62 3.55 -23.04
C THR A 33 39.73 4.27 -21.68
N SER A 34 39.57 5.58 -21.63
CA SER A 34 39.15 6.25 -20.43
C SER A 34 37.78 5.63 -20.08
N THR A 35 37.78 4.67 -19.19
CA THR A 35 36.60 4.21 -18.51
C THR A 35 36.04 5.42 -17.81
N ASP A 36 35.17 6.15 -18.50
CA ASP A 36 34.09 6.84 -17.83
C ASP A 36 33.43 5.74 -17.00
N GLN A 37 33.74 5.73 -15.73
CA GLN A 37 32.87 5.08 -14.77
C GLN A 37 31.56 5.83 -14.88
N THR A 38 30.74 5.40 -15.83
CA THR A 38 29.34 5.77 -15.85
C THR A 38 28.86 5.31 -14.50
N VAL A 39 28.80 6.23 -13.54
CA VAL A 39 28.07 6.03 -12.30
C VAL A 39 26.64 5.79 -12.80
N ARG A 40 26.29 4.52 -12.95
CA ARG A 40 24.91 4.12 -13.15
C ARG A 40 24.19 4.51 -11.85
N ASN A 41 23.69 5.72 -11.83
CA ASN A 41 22.65 6.08 -10.89
C ASN A 41 21.44 5.23 -11.25
N ILE A 42 21.37 4.04 -10.65
CA ILE A 42 20.18 3.21 -10.72
C ILE A 42 19.16 3.93 -9.83
N LEU A 43 18.33 4.74 -10.45
CA LEU A 43 17.14 5.28 -9.80
C LEU A 43 16.13 4.15 -9.73
N THR A 44 16.05 3.48 -8.59
CA THR A 44 14.97 2.54 -8.33
C THR A 44 13.78 3.37 -7.81
N PRO A 45 12.65 3.40 -8.53
CA PRO A 45 11.47 4.07 -8.01
C PRO A 45 11.06 3.44 -6.69
N GLY A 46 10.74 4.27 -5.71
CA GLY A 46 10.18 3.81 -4.45
C GLY A 46 8.78 3.24 -4.67
N THR A 47 8.43 2.23 -3.90
CA THR A 47 7.12 1.58 -3.95
C THR A 47 6.27 1.94 -2.73
N VAL A 48 4.97 2.09 -2.95
CA VAL A 48 3.95 2.27 -1.93
C VAL A 48 3.10 1.01 -1.89
N ARG A 49 3.04 0.35 -0.74
CA ARG A 49 2.27 -0.88 -0.56
C ARG A 49 1.84 -1.03 0.89
N GLY A 50 0.52 -1.07 1.11
CA GLY A 50 -0.08 -1.48 2.39
C GLY A 50 -0.40 -2.97 2.35
N GLU A 51 -0.12 -3.67 3.42
CA GLU A 51 -0.46 -5.07 3.63
C GLU A 51 -1.33 -5.18 4.88
N LEU A 52 -2.54 -5.71 4.71
CA LEU A 52 -3.43 -5.97 5.85
C LEU A 52 -2.84 -7.08 6.72
N THR A 53 -2.81 -6.85 8.01
CA THR A 53 -2.42 -7.84 9.02
C THR A 53 -3.55 -8.06 10.01
N GLU A 54 -3.87 -9.32 10.30
CA GLU A 54 -4.84 -9.74 11.30
C GLU A 54 -4.27 -10.95 12.06
N THR A 55 -3.51 -10.69 13.12
CA THR A 55 -2.71 -11.73 13.80
C THR A 55 -3.55 -12.71 14.62
N ASP A 56 -4.70 -12.28 15.12
CA ASP A 56 -5.54 -13.07 16.02
C ASP A 56 -6.84 -13.57 15.37
N TRP A 57 -7.01 -13.34 14.06
CA TRP A 57 -8.16 -13.83 13.32
C TRP A 57 -7.90 -15.23 12.77
N GLU A 58 -8.78 -16.19 13.13
CA GLU A 58 -8.86 -17.50 12.50
C GLU A 58 -10.29 -17.67 11.94
N GLU A 59 -10.46 -18.31 10.77
CA GLU A 59 -11.78 -18.47 10.12
C GLU A 59 -12.83 -19.08 11.07
N LYS A 60 -12.43 -20.05 11.88
CA LYS A 60 -13.31 -20.68 12.88
C LYS A 60 -13.83 -19.69 13.95
N ASN A 61 -13.18 -18.53 14.13
CA ASN A 61 -13.63 -17.52 15.09
C ASN A 61 -14.96 -16.87 14.68
N GLY A 62 -15.33 -16.96 13.39
CA GLY A 62 -16.61 -16.47 12.87
C GLY A 62 -17.76 -17.47 12.96
N GLU A 63 -17.48 -18.73 13.33
CA GLU A 63 -18.52 -19.77 13.42
C GLU A 63 -19.35 -19.60 14.69
N HIS A 64 -20.69 -19.80 14.56
CA HIS A 64 -21.63 -19.83 15.68
C HIS A 64 -21.57 -18.62 16.63
N LEU A 65 -21.39 -17.42 16.09
CA LEU A 65 -21.38 -16.20 16.90
C LEU A 65 -22.77 -15.90 17.47
N LEU A 66 -22.88 -15.89 18.79
CA LEU A 66 -24.15 -15.63 19.48
C LEU A 66 -24.45 -14.13 19.59
N PRO A 67 -25.74 -13.75 19.77
CA PRO A 67 -26.12 -12.36 20.01
C PRO A 67 -25.36 -11.75 21.20
N GLY A 68 -24.75 -10.59 21.02
CA GLY A 68 -23.98 -9.90 22.05
C GLY A 68 -22.59 -10.47 22.32
N GLU A 69 -22.18 -11.52 21.61
CA GLU A 69 -20.88 -12.14 21.78
C GLU A 69 -19.80 -11.36 21.05
N SER A 70 -18.61 -11.31 21.64
CA SER A 70 -17.43 -10.67 21.05
C SER A 70 -16.42 -11.69 20.55
N ARG A 71 -15.76 -11.37 19.45
CA ARG A 71 -14.66 -12.15 18.89
C ARG A 71 -13.46 -11.25 18.62
N LYS A 72 -12.28 -11.82 18.74
CA LYS A 72 -11.04 -11.14 18.34
C LYS A 72 -11.02 -10.95 16.84
N LYS A 73 -10.80 -9.73 16.41
CA LYS A 73 -10.52 -9.33 15.05
C LYS A 73 -9.74 -8.03 15.16
N ASN A 74 -8.51 -8.00 14.65
CA ASN A 74 -7.56 -6.95 15.01
C ASN A 74 -6.78 -6.45 13.79
N PRO A 75 -7.46 -5.82 12.82
CA PRO A 75 -6.84 -5.36 11.61
C PRO A 75 -5.83 -4.23 11.87
N ALA A 76 -4.68 -4.34 11.26
CA ALA A 76 -3.64 -3.33 11.18
C ALA A 76 -3.06 -3.28 9.76
N VAL A 77 -2.23 -2.29 9.46
CA VAL A 77 -1.59 -2.16 8.15
C VAL A 77 -0.09 -2.10 8.32
N ARG A 78 0.62 -3.02 7.66
CA ARG A 78 2.06 -2.98 7.53
C ARG A 78 2.44 -2.24 6.26
N ASN A 79 3.43 -1.35 6.36
CA ASN A 79 4.04 -0.74 5.18
C ASN A 79 5.02 -1.74 4.53
N ALA A 80 4.56 -2.46 3.53
CA ALA A 80 5.39 -3.37 2.74
C ALA A 80 6.12 -2.68 1.57
N GLY A 81 5.98 -1.36 1.45
CA GLY A 81 6.67 -0.53 0.47
C GLY A 81 8.08 -0.11 0.92
N THR A 82 8.70 0.73 0.11
CA THR A 82 10.04 1.30 0.37
C THR A 82 10.00 2.78 0.75
N LEU A 83 8.82 3.40 0.71
CA LEU A 83 8.59 4.80 1.07
C LEU A 83 7.71 4.91 2.31
N ALA A 84 7.95 5.94 3.14
CA ALA A 84 7.02 6.29 4.21
C ALA A 84 5.67 6.72 3.61
N SER A 85 4.58 6.18 4.14
CA SER A 85 3.26 6.29 3.55
C SER A 85 2.18 6.48 4.61
N TRP A 86 1.11 7.15 4.23
CA TRP A 86 -0.15 7.21 4.98
C TRP A 86 -0.88 5.88 4.83
N MET A 87 -1.44 5.37 5.93
CA MET A 87 -2.16 4.10 5.96
C MET A 87 -3.64 4.32 6.21
N PHE A 88 -4.47 3.61 5.45
CA PHE A 88 -5.92 3.68 5.56
C PHE A 88 -6.48 2.26 5.64
N LEU A 89 -7.58 2.13 6.37
CA LEU A 89 -8.39 0.93 6.43
C LEU A 89 -9.83 1.26 6.07
N GLU A 90 -10.39 0.47 5.19
CA GLU A 90 -11.80 0.44 4.86
C GLU A 90 -12.42 -0.81 5.48
N VAL A 91 -13.49 -0.63 6.24
CA VAL A 91 -14.21 -1.70 6.94
C VAL A 91 -15.66 -1.66 6.52
N GLU A 92 -16.20 -2.79 6.05
CA GLU A 92 -17.61 -2.92 5.69
C GLU A 92 -18.33 -3.77 6.73
N ILE A 93 -19.35 -3.17 7.37
CA ILE A 93 -20.19 -3.86 8.35
C ILE A 93 -21.51 -4.24 7.68
N PRO A 94 -21.89 -5.52 7.65
CA PRO A 94 -23.16 -5.97 7.06
C PRO A 94 -24.35 -5.44 7.85
N VAL A 95 -25.42 -5.13 7.13
CA VAL A 95 -26.67 -4.57 7.67
C VAL A 95 -27.84 -5.48 7.34
N LYS A 96 -28.74 -5.66 8.31
CA LYS A 96 -30.01 -6.36 8.15
C LYS A 96 -31.15 -5.62 8.85
N THR A 97 -32.36 -5.80 8.36
CA THR A 97 -33.56 -5.37 9.10
C THR A 97 -33.96 -6.45 10.05
N ILE A 98 -33.69 -6.25 11.35
CA ILE A 98 -33.85 -7.23 12.41
C ILE A 98 -34.45 -6.60 13.67
N SER A 99 -34.99 -7.45 14.54
CA SER A 99 -35.38 -7.05 15.89
C SER A 99 -34.21 -7.22 16.85
N LEU A 100 -33.92 -6.20 17.61
CA LEU A 100 -32.97 -6.26 18.71
C LEU A 100 -33.67 -6.59 20.05
N VAL A 101 -32.92 -7.08 21.02
CA VAL A 101 -33.32 -7.27 22.38
C VAL A 101 -32.65 -6.20 23.26
N ASP A 102 -33.44 -5.40 23.94
CA ASP A 102 -32.91 -4.49 24.96
C ASP A 102 -32.39 -5.30 26.14
N LEU A 103 -31.09 -5.26 26.34
CA LEU A 103 -30.45 -6.09 27.41
C LEU A 103 -30.84 -5.68 28.82
N LYS A 104 -31.33 -4.45 29.07
CA LYS A 104 -31.74 -3.97 30.37
C LYS A 104 -33.19 -4.37 30.67
N THR A 105 -34.08 -4.17 29.71
CA THR A 105 -35.53 -4.43 29.90
C THR A 105 -35.93 -5.83 29.43
N ARG A 106 -35.04 -6.53 28.69
CA ARG A 106 -35.28 -7.83 28.05
C ARG A 106 -36.48 -7.81 27.09
N ARG A 107 -36.82 -6.64 26.53
CA ARG A 107 -37.92 -6.47 25.60
C ARG A 107 -37.42 -6.48 24.16
N LYS A 108 -38.24 -7.14 23.32
CA LYS A 108 -38.08 -7.07 21.87
C LYS A 108 -38.31 -5.62 21.41
N GLN A 109 -37.41 -5.13 20.58
CA GLN A 109 -37.56 -3.85 19.85
C GLN A 109 -38.20 -4.09 18.49
N PRO A 110 -38.83 -3.05 17.89
CA PRO A 110 -39.31 -3.13 16.53
C PRO A 110 -38.15 -3.45 15.54
N GLU A 111 -38.50 -4.06 14.44
CA GLU A 111 -37.52 -4.32 13.38
C GLU A 111 -36.97 -2.99 12.85
N THR A 112 -35.65 -2.92 12.77
CA THR A 112 -34.93 -1.75 12.32
C THR A 112 -33.73 -2.18 11.51
N ARG A 113 -33.36 -1.38 10.50
CA ARG A 113 -32.12 -1.56 9.76
C ARG A 113 -30.95 -1.38 10.71
N THR A 114 -30.16 -2.44 10.89
CA THR A 114 -29.16 -2.52 11.95
C THR A 114 -27.86 -3.09 11.42
N GLU A 115 -26.76 -2.45 11.77
CA GLU A 115 -25.41 -3.01 11.59
C GLU A 115 -25.26 -4.23 12.47
N LEU A 116 -24.85 -5.37 11.92
CA LEU A 116 -24.80 -6.64 12.66
C LEU A 116 -23.67 -6.73 13.66
N PHE A 117 -22.63 -5.90 13.47
CA PHE A 117 -21.45 -5.88 14.33
C PHE A 117 -21.10 -4.47 14.75
N THR A 118 -20.52 -4.35 15.93
CA THR A 118 -19.96 -3.11 16.46
C THR A 118 -18.51 -3.34 16.86
N PHE A 119 -17.71 -2.28 16.83
CA PHE A 119 -16.34 -2.27 17.31
C PHE A 119 -15.99 -0.92 17.92
N GLU A 120 -14.95 -0.87 18.73
CA GLU A 120 -14.39 0.35 19.28
C GLU A 120 -13.06 0.66 18.56
N ALA A 121 -13.04 1.76 17.82
CA ALA A 121 -11.84 2.16 17.07
C ALA A 121 -10.78 2.75 18.01
N ASN A 122 -9.51 2.37 17.77
CA ASN A 122 -8.37 2.92 18.47
C ASN A 122 -8.23 4.44 18.14
N LYS A 123 -7.91 5.24 19.15
CA LYS A 123 -7.75 6.71 19.07
C LYS A 123 -6.71 7.20 18.04
N ASN A 124 -5.74 6.35 17.70
CA ASN A 124 -4.71 6.67 16.71
C ASN A 124 -5.20 6.54 15.26
N TRP A 125 -6.43 6.06 15.10
CA TRP A 125 -7.16 6.06 13.84
C TRP A 125 -8.22 7.15 13.85
N GLU A 126 -8.38 7.86 12.74
CA GLU A 126 -9.37 8.90 12.51
C GLU A 126 -10.43 8.38 11.56
N LEU A 127 -11.69 8.45 11.97
CA LEU A 127 -12.82 8.17 11.07
C LEU A 127 -12.93 9.32 10.05
N LEU A 128 -12.73 9.02 8.78
CA LEU A 128 -12.77 9.99 7.69
C LEU A 128 -14.12 10.00 7.00
N GLU A 129 -14.73 8.83 6.84
CA GLU A 129 -15.99 8.66 6.12
C GLU A 129 -16.79 7.51 6.72
N ARG A 130 -18.12 7.67 6.77
CA ARG A 130 -19.11 6.62 7.02
C ARG A 130 -20.19 6.74 5.96
N THR A 131 -20.32 5.71 5.12
CA THR A 131 -21.27 5.68 4.00
C THR A 131 -22.23 4.50 4.18
N GLU A 132 -23.53 4.80 4.10
CA GLU A 132 -24.57 3.77 4.11
C GLU A 132 -24.77 3.24 2.70
N GLU A 133 -24.63 1.93 2.55
CA GLU A 133 -24.88 1.20 1.33
C GLU A 133 -26.12 0.31 1.47
N GLU A 134 -26.55 -0.37 0.41
CA GLU A 134 -27.76 -1.18 0.45
C GLU A 134 -27.70 -2.28 1.52
N ASN A 135 -26.60 -3.02 1.59
CA ASN A 135 -26.44 -4.19 2.44
C ASN A 135 -25.31 -4.06 3.48
N SER A 136 -24.64 -2.93 3.52
CA SER A 136 -23.52 -2.67 4.43
C SER A 136 -23.46 -1.20 4.87
N VAL A 137 -22.61 -0.94 5.84
CA VAL A 137 -22.09 0.39 6.14
C VAL A 137 -20.59 0.33 5.98
N ARG A 138 -20.05 1.22 5.15
CA ARG A 138 -18.63 1.35 4.88
C ARG A 138 -18.03 2.45 5.76
N TYR A 139 -16.97 2.11 6.43
CA TYR A 139 -16.16 3.00 7.27
C TYR A 139 -14.78 3.15 6.67
N VAL A 140 -14.28 4.38 6.55
CA VAL A 140 -12.90 4.67 6.14
C VAL A 140 -12.17 5.32 7.30
N TYR A 141 -11.08 4.71 7.71
CA TYR A 141 -10.20 5.22 8.75
C TYR A 141 -8.81 5.54 8.18
N GLY A 142 -8.24 6.65 8.63
CA GLY A 142 -6.84 7.02 8.35
C GLY A 142 -6.00 6.95 9.63
N TYR A 143 -4.81 6.36 9.54
CA TYR A 143 -3.87 6.37 10.66
C TYR A 143 -3.21 7.74 10.80
N ARG A 144 -3.13 8.26 12.03
CA ARG A 144 -2.73 9.65 12.30
C ARG A 144 -1.26 9.95 12.03
N GLU A 145 -0.43 8.93 11.87
CA GLU A 145 1.01 9.06 11.68
C GLU A 145 1.47 8.39 10.39
N LEU A 146 2.54 8.94 9.80
CA LEU A 146 3.22 8.32 8.67
C LEU A 146 3.92 7.04 9.13
N ILE A 147 3.73 5.95 8.40
CA ILE A 147 4.36 4.66 8.68
C ILE A 147 5.60 4.49 7.80
N ALA A 148 6.75 4.34 8.45
CA ALA A 148 8.01 4.06 7.79
C ALA A 148 8.01 2.67 7.12
N PRO A 149 8.87 2.42 6.12
CA PRO A 149 9.01 1.10 5.52
C PRO A 149 9.20 -0.01 6.56
N GLN A 150 8.50 -1.13 6.36
CA GLN A 150 8.51 -2.31 7.23
C GLN A 150 7.91 -2.11 8.63
N GLN A 151 7.42 -0.93 8.96
CA GLN A 151 6.67 -0.68 10.20
C GLN A 151 5.17 -0.98 9.99
N GLU A 152 4.48 -1.16 11.10
CA GLU A 152 3.05 -1.47 11.17
C GLU A 152 2.32 -0.42 12.01
N THR A 153 1.06 -0.14 11.65
CA THR A 153 0.17 0.69 12.47
C THR A 153 -0.22 -0.04 13.76
N GLU A 154 -0.73 0.68 14.73
CA GLU A 154 -1.55 0.03 15.75
C GLU A 154 -2.81 -0.56 15.12
N LYS A 155 -3.41 -1.52 15.81
CA LYS A 155 -4.67 -2.15 15.39
C LYS A 155 -5.80 -1.12 15.38
N LEU A 156 -6.66 -1.18 14.37
CA LEU A 156 -7.83 -0.31 14.31
C LEU A 156 -8.81 -0.62 15.44
N PHE A 157 -9.03 -1.90 15.71
CA PHE A 157 -9.79 -2.39 16.85
C PHE A 157 -9.25 -3.77 17.26
N GLU A 158 -9.61 -4.23 18.49
CA GLU A 158 -9.16 -5.52 19.01
C GLU A 158 -10.25 -6.60 18.88
N THR A 159 -11.51 -6.19 18.91
CA THR A 159 -12.66 -7.07 18.90
C THR A 159 -13.80 -6.51 18.09
N ILE A 160 -14.61 -7.41 17.56
CA ILE A 160 -15.93 -7.12 17.04
C ILE A 160 -16.97 -7.75 17.97
N THR A 161 -18.12 -7.13 18.11
CA THR A 161 -19.23 -7.63 18.93
C THR A 161 -20.49 -7.71 18.09
N ALA A 162 -21.12 -8.89 18.05
CA ALA A 162 -22.41 -9.07 17.42
C ALA A 162 -23.48 -8.28 18.21
N VAL A 163 -24.39 -7.62 17.51
CA VAL A 163 -25.51 -6.94 18.17
C VAL A 163 -26.43 -7.95 18.86
N SER A 164 -27.18 -7.51 19.86
CA SER A 164 -28.10 -8.36 20.61
C SER A 164 -29.40 -8.59 19.83
N TYR A 165 -29.28 -9.28 18.68
CA TYR A 165 -30.43 -9.64 17.86
C TYR A 165 -31.32 -10.70 18.54
N LEU A 166 -32.62 -10.70 18.20
CA LEU A 166 -33.55 -11.72 18.67
C LEU A 166 -33.23 -13.04 17.96
N GLU A 167 -33.12 -14.12 18.72
CA GLU A 167 -32.93 -15.46 18.17
C GLU A 167 -34.02 -15.79 17.13
N GLY A 168 -33.61 -16.32 15.99
CA GLY A 168 -34.47 -16.55 14.81
C GLY A 168 -34.68 -15.34 13.91
N SER A 169 -34.09 -14.15 14.21
CA SER A 169 -34.10 -13.00 13.31
C SER A 169 -33.10 -13.10 12.16
N LEU A 170 -32.11 -13.98 12.29
CA LEU A 170 -31.09 -14.27 11.27
C LEU A 170 -31.19 -15.76 10.92
N ASP A 171 -30.92 -16.09 9.66
CA ASP A 171 -30.80 -17.47 9.24
C ASP A 171 -29.52 -18.08 9.82
N ALA A 172 -29.64 -19.23 10.48
CA ALA A 172 -28.51 -19.92 11.09
C ALA A 172 -27.46 -20.41 10.06
N GLN A 173 -27.81 -20.47 8.78
CA GLN A 173 -26.94 -20.87 7.69
C GLN A 173 -26.34 -19.64 6.95
N GLU A 174 -26.78 -18.44 7.26
CA GLU A 174 -26.28 -17.22 6.62
C GLU A 174 -24.88 -16.87 7.13
N VAL A 175 -23.94 -16.69 6.22
CA VAL A 175 -22.56 -16.32 6.53
C VAL A 175 -22.39 -14.81 6.34
N PHE A 176 -22.08 -14.12 7.40
CA PHE A 176 -21.76 -12.70 7.38
C PHE A 176 -20.25 -12.49 7.32
N ARG A 177 -19.82 -11.62 6.41
CA ARG A 177 -18.41 -11.23 6.28
C ARG A 177 -18.25 -9.77 6.66
N ILE A 178 -17.11 -9.46 7.24
CA ILE A 178 -16.67 -8.09 7.52
C ILE A 178 -15.40 -7.85 6.67
N PRO A 179 -15.56 -7.44 5.43
CA PRO A 179 -14.41 -7.10 4.59
C PRO A 179 -13.60 -5.98 5.23
N VAL A 180 -12.28 -6.13 5.20
CA VAL A 180 -11.33 -5.09 5.58
C VAL A 180 -10.33 -4.94 4.46
N THR A 181 -10.17 -3.73 3.96
CA THR A 181 -9.22 -3.41 2.87
C THR A 181 -8.20 -2.40 3.36
N ALA A 182 -6.92 -2.71 3.17
CA ALA A 182 -5.81 -1.84 3.50
C ALA A 182 -5.36 -1.04 2.28
N GLN A 183 -5.13 0.26 2.46
CA GLN A 183 -4.60 1.13 1.43
C GLN A 183 -3.41 1.91 1.97
N ALA A 184 -2.39 2.10 1.13
CA ALA A 184 -1.23 2.93 1.43
C ALA A 184 -1.15 4.05 0.40
N ILE A 185 -0.95 5.27 0.87
CA ILE A 185 -0.90 6.47 0.04
C ILE A 185 0.45 7.15 0.28
N GLN A 186 1.14 7.48 -0.81
CA GLN A 186 2.45 8.13 -0.72
C GLN A 186 2.37 9.49 0.01
N LYS A 187 3.39 9.80 0.79
CA LYS A 187 3.49 11.06 1.55
C LYS A 187 3.28 12.31 0.68
N ASN A 188 3.81 12.29 -0.55
CA ASN A 188 3.89 13.47 -1.42
C ASN A 188 2.67 13.66 -2.33
N ILE A 189 1.57 12.95 -2.11
CA ILE A 189 0.34 13.12 -2.90
C ILE A 189 -0.31 14.49 -2.68
N ALA A 190 -0.09 15.07 -1.51
CA ALA A 190 -0.64 16.34 -1.09
C ALA A 190 0.42 17.24 -0.42
N PRO A 191 0.20 18.56 -0.33
CA PRO A 191 1.06 19.48 0.40
C PRO A 191 1.23 19.08 1.88
N GLU A 192 2.32 19.52 2.50
CA GLU A 192 2.55 19.29 3.91
C GLU A 192 1.50 20.03 4.76
N GLY A 193 0.95 19.35 5.77
CA GLY A 193 -0.13 19.88 6.62
C GLY A 193 -1.55 19.60 6.12
N THR A 194 -1.70 18.92 4.97
CA THR A 194 -3.01 18.46 4.49
C THR A 194 -3.60 17.42 5.45
N GLY A 195 -4.89 17.53 5.75
CA GLY A 195 -5.59 16.58 6.61
C GLY A 195 -5.78 15.19 5.97
N LEU A 196 -5.89 14.15 6.79
CA LEU A 196 -6.03 12.76 6.31
C LEU A 196 -7.22 12.57 5.36
N LYS A 197 -8.34 13.21 5.66
CA LYS A 197 -9.53 13.13 4.80
C LYS A 197 -9.29 13.70 3.40
N GLU A 198 -8.60 14.82 3.31
CA GLU A 198 -8.27 15.47 2.04
C GLU A 198 -7.22 14.65 1.26
N ILE A 199 -6.22 14.09 1.95
CA ILE A 199 -5.25 13.15 1.35
C ILE A 199 -5.97 11.96 0.70
N TYR A 200 -6.95 11.39 1.41
CA TYR A 200 -7.73 10.27 0.91
C TYR A 200 -8.58 10.67 -0.30
N GLN A 201 -9.20 11.84 -0.29
CA GLN A 201 -9.98 12.35 -1.42
C GLN A 201 -9.13 12.58 -2.67
N ILE A 202 -7.96 13.23 -2.53
CA ILE A 202 -7.02 13.42 -3.64
C ILE A 202 -6.61 12.07 -4.25
N TYR A 203 -6.38 11.07 -3.42
CA TYR A 203 -6.07 9.72 -3.89
C TYR A 203 -7.22 9.11 -4.71
N LEU A 204 -8.48 9.23 -4.25
CA LEU A 204 -9.64 8.73 -4.98
C LEU A 204 -9.81 9.42 -6.34
N GLU A 205 -9.64 10.74 -6.39
CA GLU A 205 -9.71 11.52 -7.64
C GLU A 205 -8.64 11.06 -8.65
N HIS A 206 -7.41 10.76 -8.19
CA HIS A 206 -6.37 10.23 -9.05
C HIS A 206 -6.72 8.84 -9.59
N GLN A 207 -7.28 7.95 -8.77
CA GLN A 207 -7.71 6.64 -9.20
C GLN A 207 -8.83 6.68 -10.24
N GLU A 208 -9.80 7.58 -10.07
CA GLU A 208 -10.87 7.79 -11.04
C GLU A 208 -10.35 8.33 -12.37
N ALA A 209 -9.39 9.26 -12.32
CA ALA A 209 -8.76 9.80 -13.51
C ALA A 209 -7.97 8.73 -14.29
N GLU A 210 -7.23 7.86 -13.60
CA GLU A 210 -6.51 6.73 -14.21
C GLU A 210 -7.47 5.75 -14.87
N ARG A 211 -8.54 5.33 -14.19
CA ARG A 211 -9.56 4.42 -14.77
C ARG A 211 -10.25 5.02 -16.00
N SER A 212 -10.49 6.33 -15.99
CA SER A 212 -11.11 7.03 -17.11
C SER A 212 -10.19 7.18 -18.31
N ALA A 213 -8.88 7.15 -18.11
CA ALA A 213 -7.88 7.21 -19.17
C ALA A 213 -7.61 5.85 -19.84
N GLU A 214 -7.94 4.74 -19.16
CA GLU A 214 -7.77 3.37 -19.68
C GLU A 214 -9.03 2.83 -20.38
N ALA A 215 -10.17 3.49 -20.27
CA ALA A 215 -11.46 3.11 -20.85
C ALA A 215 -11.72 3.79 -22.19
#